data_fb61e412389d803b7c29e42329581379
#
_entry.id   fb61e412389d803b7c29e42329581379
#
_cell.length_a   1.000
_cell.length_b   1.000
_cell.length_c   1.000
_cell.angle_alpha   90.00
_cell.angle_beta   90.00
_cell.angle_gamma   90.00
#
_symmetry.space_group_name_H-M   'P 1'
#
loop_
_entity.id
_entity.type
_entity.pdbx_description
1 polymer ?
#
loop_
_entity_poly.entity_id
_entity_poly.type
_entity_poly.pdbx_seq_one_letter_code
_entity_poly.pdbx_strand_id
1 'polypeptide(L)'
;MHIRLIAAAAALLMLTATERADSRVPSVRFHHFHFRVGDPAAAMNHGAALLNGSRVLLRSLGVGVRVGGEFVLFDRTDRSEAPDAIRTARVSTESAYASARAWLSAQGVEVERDGASAREQFSSIFGSEALDHVGFTTADTAAVVAALRNHGHQPFRQTEASASYKTADAGVVEIVRDLDAPDAFWCPMHLDVRSPAAGICPICRMTLEPIPPPRVGEYHMDVAVTAGARGAGASRLRITVRDPSDGRPVPAFTTIHERLLHLFIVDRRLEYFRHLHPVPAGDGVFELTQDLPPGEYVLIADFLPRGGRAQLLQRAIVTPGYRGPLFPAAPALTPETSADRVEGGVRVHLEAGALKAGKAAVLRFTLSDAATGAPLSDLEPFLGAPGHLLMVNADLTEADHAHPEEPATNGPSISFQPLMPAAGVYKLWFQFQRRGVVVTAAFVVSVQAP
;
A
#
# COMPACT_ATOMS: atom_id res chain seq x y z
N MET A 1 61.86 -19.34 46.80
CA MET A 1 62.34 -19.24 45.46
C MET A 1 61.41 -20.00 44.51
N HIS A 2 60.13 -19.63 44.42
CA HIS A 2 59.15 -20.28 43.50
C HIS A 2 57.99 -19.35 43.19
N ILE A 3 58.27 -18.15 42.67
CA ILE A 3 57.24 -17.25 42.13
C ILE A 3 57.83 -16.44 40.97
N ARG A 4 58.21 -17.08 39.88
CA ARG A 4 58.59 -16.35 38.64
C ARG A 4 58.43 -17.21 37.35
N LEU A 5 57.56 -18.17 37.29
CA LEU A 5 57.38 -19.04 36.12
C LEU A 5 55.94 -19.20 35.61
N ILE A 6 55.01 -18.36 36.08
CA ILE A 6 53.60 -18.44 35.60
C ILE A 6 53.18 -17.22 34.75
N ALA A 7 54.04 -16.20 34.64
CA ALA A 7 53.68 -15.00 33.87
C ALA A 7 54.07 -15.04 32.37
N ALA A 8 54.79 -16.06 31.93
CA ALA A 8 55.23 -16.16 30.52
C ALA A 8 54.36 -17.04 29.61
N ALA A 9 53.45 -17.85 30.19
CA ALA A 9 52.58 -18.70 29.41
C ALA A 9 51.22 -18.04 29.06
N ALA A 10 50.81 -16.95 29.75
CA ALA A 10 49.58 -16.23 29.48
C ALA A 10 49.73 -15.16 28.38
N ALA A 11 50.94 -14.74 28.04
CA ALA A 11 51.20 -13.73 27.01
C ALA A 11 51.33 -14.32 25.60
N LEU A 12 51.47 -15.65 25.46
CA LEU A 12 51.61 -16.31 24.15
C LEU A 12 50.31 -16.92 23.62
N LEU A 13 49.22 -16.86 24.42
CA LEU A 13 47.89 -17.32 23.98
C LEU A 13 46.96 -16.18 23.52
N MET A 14 47.42 -14.94 23.56
CA MET A 14 46.65 -13.78 23.09
C MET A 14 47.08 -13.23 21.72
N LEU A 15 47.96 -13.91 20.99
CA LEU A 15 48.43 -13.44 19.69
C LEU A 15 48.11 -14.39 18.53
N THR A 16 47.13 -15.30 18.68
CA THR A 16 46.65 -16.12 17.55
C THR A 16 45.14 -16.12 17.42
N ALA A 17 44.48 -15.08 17.88
CA ALA A 17 43.16 -14.72 17.36
C ALA A 17 43.36 -13.77 16.16
N THR A 18 44.14 -14.20 15.19
CA THR A 18 44.00 -13.70 13.82
C THR A 18 42.60 -14.13 13.42
N GLU A 19 41.72 -13.14 13.28
CA GLU A 19 40.47 -13.26 12.58
C GLU A 19 40.68 -14.18 11.37
N ARG A 20 40.20 -15.41 11.46
CA ARG A 20 39.85 -16.14 10.25
C ARG A 20 38.77 -15.31 9.61
N ALA A 21 39.14 -14.48 8.66
CA ALA A 21 38.20 -13.94 7.70
C ALA A 21 37.43 -15.16 7.24
N ASP A 22 36.14 -15.15 7.54
CA ASP A 22 35.21 -16.22 7.15
C ASP A 22 35.29 -16.27 5.62
N SER A 23 35.96 -17.31 5.10
CA SER A 23 36.21 -17.52 3.66
C SER A 23 34.96 -17.95 2.94
N ARG A 24 33.77 -17.56 3.44
CA ARG A 24 32.53 -17.82 2.75
C ARG A 24 32.49 -17.03 1.46
N VAL A 25 32.16 -17.68 0.39
CA VAL A 25 31.84 -17.04 -0.88
C VAL A 25 30.71 -16.03 -0.60
N PRO A 26 30.88 -14.74 -0.96
CA PRO A 26 29.81 -13.77 -0.75
C PRO A 26 28.55 -14.22 -1.52
N SER A 27 27.42 -14.26 -0.83
CA SER A 27 26.16 -14.68 -1.42
C SER A 27 25.15 -13.55 -1.49
N VAL A 28 24.28 -13.64 -2.46
CA VAL A 28 23.14 -12.74 -2.66
C VAL A 28 21.90 -13.58 -2.98
N ARG A 29 20.72 -13.02 -2.66
CA ARG A 29 19.45 -13.58 -3.10
C ARG A 29 18.64 -12.54 -3.85
N PHE A 30 17.71 -12.96 -4.71
CA PHE A 30 16.81 -12.02 -5.37
C PHE A 30 16.05 -11.20 -4.34
N HIS A 31 15.91 -9.91 -4.61
CA HIS A 31 15.23 -9.00 -3.71
C HIS A 31 14.06 -8.29 -4.41
N HIS A 32 14.29 -7.68 -5.58
CA HIS A 32 13.25 -6.92 -6.23
C HIS A 32 13.46 -6.74 -7.74
N PHE A 33 12.34 -6.46 -8.42
CA PHE A 33 12.34 -5.74 -9.69
C PHE A 33 11.99 -4.27 -9.41
N HIS A 34 12.69 -3.36 -10.06
CA HIS A 34 12.44 -1.93 -9.95
C HIS A 34 11.96 -1.38 -11.30
N PHE A 35 10.85 -0.63 -11.27
CA PHE A 35 10.22 -0.07 -12.45
C PHE A 35 10.18 1.45 -12.38
N ARG A 36 10.35 2.11 -13.53
CA ARG A 36 10.11 3.55 -13.67
C ARG A 36 8.74 3.78 -14.28
N VAL A 37 7.88 4.47 -13.56
CA VAL A 37 6.47 4.68 -13.93
C VAL A 37 6.09 6.15 -13.81
N GLY A 38 5.04 6.56 -14.50
CA GLY A 38 4.55 7.94 -14.43
C GLY A 38 3.98 8.31 -13.07
N ASP A 39 3.37 7.33 -12.38
CA ASP A 39 2.75 7.50 -11.06
C ASP A 39 3.08 6.29 -10.18
N PRO A 40 4.12 6.38 -9.33
CA PRO A 40 4.52 5.29 -8.44
C PRO A 40 3.46 4.87 -7.43
N ALA A 41 2.67 5.81 -6.91
CA ALA A 41 1.64 5.49 -5.94
C ALA A 41 0.50 4.68 -6.59
N ALA A 42 0.11 5.08 -7.79
CA ALA A 42 -0.86 4.35 -8.59
C ALA A 42 -0.36 2.94 -8.95
N ALA A 43 0.90 2.83 -9.37
CA ALA A 43 1.53 1.56 -9.71
C ALA A 43 1.60 0.63 -8.49
N MET A 44 1.98 1.14 -7.32
CA MET A 44 1.99 0.40 -6.07
C MET A 44 0.60 -0.13 -5.70
N ASN A 45 -0.43 0.72 -5.75
CA ASN A 45 -1.79 0.29 -5.41
C ASN A 45 -2.30 -0.80 -6.37
N HIS A 46 -2.08 -0.59 -7.67
CA HIS A 46 -2.47 -1.56 -8.69
C HIS A 46 -1.71 -2.89 -8.53
N GLY A 47 -0.39 -2.82 -8.33
CA GLY A 47 0.46 -3.98 -8.11
C GLY A 47 0.09 -4.73 -6.84
N ALA A 48 -0.20 -4.03 -5.73
CA ALA A 48 -0.63 -4.66 -4.49
C ALA A 48 -1.91 -5.50 -4.68
N ALA A 49 -2.83 -5.01 -5.50
CA ALA A 49 -4.05 -5.73 -5.82
C ALA A 49 -3.81 -7.00 -6.66
N LEU A 50 -3.03 -6.85 -7.75
CA LEU A 50 -2.79 -7.95 -8.69
C LEU A 50 -1.96 -9.08 -8.05
N LEU A 51 -1.03 -8.71 -7.17
CA LEU A 51 -0.11 -9.64 -6.52
C LEU A 51 -0.63 -10.16 -5.17
N ASN A 52 -1.75 -9.63 -4.68
CA ASN A 52 -2.18 -9.85 -3.30
C ASN A 52 -1.05 -9.58 -2.30
N GLY A 53 -0.33 -8.48 -2.54
CA GLY A 53 0.86 -8.09 -1.80
C GLY A 53 0.62 -6.91 -0.87
N SER A 54 1.52 -6.70 0.07
CA SER A 54 1.49 -5.53 0.96
C SER A 54 2.19 -4.35 0.31
N ARG A 55 1.61 -3.16 0.39
CA ARG A 55 2.27 -1.91 0.00
C ARG A 55 3.42 -1.63 0.95
N VAL A 56 4.55 -1.20 0.42
CA VAL A 56 5.75 -0.91 1.22
C VAL A 56 6.40 0.40 0.80
N LEU A 57 7.06 1.02 1.76
CA LEU A 57 8.07 2.03 1.50
C LEU A 57 9.40 1.52 2.01
N LEU A 58 10.34 1.31 1.11
CA LEU A 58 11.73 1.04 1.45
C LEU A 58 12.51 2.37 1.41
N ARG A 59 12.99 2.85 2.56
CA ARG A 59 13.57 4.20 2.75
C ARG A 59 14.59 4.63 1.69
N SER A 60 15.38 3.70 1.20
CA SER A 60 16.44 3.96 0.23
C SER A 60 16.09 3.51 -1.19
N LEU A 61 14.98 2.82 -1.38
CA LEU A 61 14.64 2.13 -2.63
C LEU A 61 13.30 2.57 -3.25
N GLY A 62 12.47 3.32 -2.52
CA GLY A 62 11.20 3.82 -3.06
C GLY A 62 9.95 3.08 -2.56
N VAL A 63 8.85 3.29 -3.24
CA VAL A 63 7.55 2.67 -2.93
C VAL A 63 7.35 1.40 -3.72
N GLY A 64 6.59 0.45 -3.19
CA GLY A 64 6.35 -0.79 -3.91
C GLY A 64 5.39 -1.75 -3.25
N VAL A 65 5.45 -2.99 -3.71
CA VAL A 65 4.64 -4.11 -3.24
C VAL A 65 5.55 -5.23 -2.78
N ARG A 66 5.29 -5.76 -1.60
CA ARG A 66 5.96 -6.95 -1.07
C ARG A 66 5.06 -8.18 -1.22
N VAL A 67 5.65 -9.27 -1.69
CA VAL A 67 5.05 -10.60 -1.70
C VAL A 67 6.07 -11.58 -1.11
N GLY A 68 5.77 -12.15 0.06
CA GLY A 68 6.76 -12.91 0.81
C GLY A 68 7.97 -12.04 1.22
N GLY A 69 9.16 -12.46 0.83
CA GLY A 69 10.42 -11.73 1.03
C GLY A 69 10.89 -10.88 -0.17
N GLU A 70 10.11 -10.79 -1.24
CA GLU A 70 10.49 -10.19 -2.51
C GLU A 70 9.62 -8.97 -2.83
N PHE A 71 10.12 -8.05 -3.67
CA PHE A 71 9.48 -6.78 -3.92
C PHE A 71 9.35 -6.45 -5.41
N VAL A 72 8.33 -5.67 -5.72
CA VAL A 72 8.26 -4.86 -6.95
C VAL A 72 8.25 -3.40 -6.51
N LEU A 73 9.22 -2.63 -6.95
CA LEU A 73 9.42 -1.24 -6.56
C LEU A 73 9.15 -0.31 -7.73
N PHE A 74 8.74 0.91 -7.42
CA PHE A 74 8.32 1.89 -8.40
C PHE A 74 8.92 3.26 -8.09
N ASP A 75 9.59 3.86 -9.09
CA ASP A 75 10.04 5.24 -9.06
C ASP A 75 9.40 6.05 -10.18
N ARG A 76 9.38 7.37 -10.01
CA ARG A 76 8.86 8.26 -11.03
C ARG A 76 9.83 8.37 -12.21
N THR A 77 9.29 8.29 -13.41
CA THR A 77 10.02 8.65 -14.62
C THR A 77 10.19 10.16 -14.67
N ASP A 78 11.38 10.67 -14.43
CA ASP A 78 11.68 12.07 -14.72
C ASP A 78 11.82 12.25 -16.24
N ARG A 79 11.06 13.18 -16.80
CA ARG A 79 11.09 13.48 -18.25
C ARG A 79 12.44 14.07 -18.71
N SER A 80 13.29 14.48 -17.78
CA SER A 80 14.58 15.13 -18.06
C SER A 80 15.76 14.16 -18.22
N GLU A 81 15.66 12.94 -17.71
CA GLU A 81 16.68 11.94 -17.94
C GLU A 81 16.44 11.26 -19.28
N ALA A 82 17.34 11.51 -20.23
CA ALA A 82 17.37 10.75 -21.48
C ALA A 82 17.43 9.25 -21.15
N PRO A 83 16.66 8.41 -21.87
CA PRO A 83 16.70 6.98 -21.61
C PRO A 83 18.10 6.46 -21.83
N ASP A 84 18.77 6.02 -20.76
CA ASP A 84 19.97 5.21 -20.90
C ASP A 84 19.66 3.99 -21.78
N ALA A 85 20.64 3.51 -22.52
CA ALA A 85 20.54 2.54 -23.62
C ALA A 85 19.80 1.22 -23.31
N ILE A 86 19.41 0.98 -22.06
CA ILE A 86 18.66 -0.18 -21.60
C ILE A 86 17.20 -0.16 -22.11
N ARG A 87 16.67 1.01 -22.42
CA ARG A 87 15.28 1.17 -22.93
C ARG A 87 15.04 0.60 -24.33
N THR A 88 16.06 0.22 -25.06
CA THR A 88 15.91 -0.29 -26.44
C THR A 88 15.85 -1.81 -26.55
N ALA A 89 16.32 -2.54 -25.55
CA ALA A 89 16.15 -3.98 -25.50
C ALA A 89 14.89 -4.32 -24.67
N ARG A 90 13.83 -4.79 -25.32
CA ARG A 90 12.65 -5.39 -24.66
C ARG A 90 13.04 -6.72 -24.01
N VAL A 91 13.83 -6.66 -22.94
CA VAL A 91 14.24 -7.84 -22.19
C VAL A 91 13.13 -8.12 -21.16
N SER A 92 12.57 -9.31 -21.13
CA SER A 92 11.58 -9.68 -20.10
C SER A 92 12.24 -9.62 -18.73
N THR A 93 11.44 -9.38 -17.68
CA THR A 93 11.94 -9.39 -16.29
C THR A 93 12.67 -10.70 -15.96
N GLU A 94 12.18 -11.83 -16.45
CA GLU A 94 12.82 -13.12 -16.27
C GLU A 94 14.18 -13.22 -16.99
N SER A 95 14.27 -12.72 -18.23
CA SER A 95 15.55 -12.65 -18.94
C SER A 95 16.55 -11.70 -18.26
N ALA A 96 16.08 -10.56 -17.76
CA ALA A 96 16.92 -9.64 -17.01
C ALA A 96 17.45 -10.28 -15.72
N TYR A 97 16.60 -10.99 -14.99
CA TYR A 97 17.02 -11.76 -13.81
C TYR A 97 18.04 -12.85 -14.15
N ALA A 98 17.78 -13.65 -15.18
CA ALA A 98 18.69 -14.72 -15.60
C ALA A 98 20.06 -14.18 -16.00
N SER A 99 20.09 -13.06 -16.73
CA SER A 99 21.34 -12.39 -17.12
C SER A 99 22.06 -11.80 -15.92
N ALA A 100 21.34 -11.15 -15.00
CA ALA A 100 21.92 -10.61 -13.77
C ALA A 100 22.53 -11.71 -12.88
N ARG A 101 21.83 -12.82 -12.74
CA ARG A 101 22.30 -14.00 -12.00
C ARG A 101 23.56 -14.57 -12.63
N ALA A 102 23.57 -14.77 -13.95
CA ALA A 102 24.76 -15.26 -14.67
C ALA A 102 25.95 -14.33 -14.51
N TRP A 103 25.73 -13.03 -14.61
CA TRP A 103 26.78 -12.02 -14.42
C TRP A 103 27.36 -12.10 -13.00
N LEU A 104 26.55 -12.11 -11.94
CA LEU A 104 27.02 -12.23 -10.55
C LEU A 104 27.83 -13.52 -10.31
N SER A 105 27.32 -14.65 -10.80
CA SER A 105 27.99 -15.94 -10.68
C SER A 105 29.36 -15.96 -11.37
N ALA A 106 29.49 -15.30 -12.52
CA ALA A 106 30.77 -15.15 -13.24
C ALA A 106 31.79 -14.31 -12.47
N GLN A 107 31.34 -13.48 -11.53
CA GLN A 107 32.19 -12.67 -10.66
C GLN A 107 32.48 -13.36 -9.31
N GLY A 108 32.17 -14.64 -9.16
CA GLY A 108 32.39 -15.37 -7.92
C GLY A 108 31.43 -15.01 -6.77
N VAL A 109 30.29 -14.40 -7.09
CA VAL A 109 29.21 -14.15 -6.13
C VAL A 109 28.20 -15.29 -6.25
N GLU A 110 27.93 -15.99 -5.17
CA GLU A 110 26.91 -17.02 -5.14
C GLU A 110 25.51 -16.39 -5.16
N VAL A 111 24.65 -16.78 -6.09
CA VAL A 111 23.24 -16.41 -6.09
C VAL A 111 22.44 -17.56 -5.51
N GLU A 112 21.92 -17.34 -4.32
CA GLU A 112 21.09 -18.31 -3.62
C GLU A 112 19.84 -18.67 -4.45
N ARG A 113 19.39 -19.92 -4.32
CA ARG A 113 18.15 -20.33 -4.99
C ARG A 113 16.97 -19.72 -4.27
N ASP A 114 16.27 -18.84 -4.96
CA ASP A 114 14.97 -18.36 -4.54
C ASP A 114 13.91 -19.49 -4.65
N GLY A 115 13.03 -19.54 -3.67
CA GLY A 115 11.81 -20.34 -3.81
C GLY A 115 10.94 -19.69 -4.90
N ALA A 116 10.52 -20.46 -5.88
CA ALA A 116 9.96 -20.04 -7.17
C ALA A 116 8.63 -19.25 -7.14
N SER A 117 8.28 -18.46 -6.12
CA SER A 117 6.89 -18.03 -6.02
C SER A 117 6.61 -16.58 -6.46
N ALA A 118 7.27 -15.59 -5.86
CA ALA A 118 6.89 -14.20 -6.09
C ALA A 118 7.52 -13.66 -7.37
N ARG A 119 8.77 -13.96 -7.66
CA ARG A 119 9.48 -13.52 -8.86
C ARG A 119 8.77 -13.94 -10.16
N GLU A 120 8.29 -15.18 -10.24
CA GLU A 120 7.54 -15.66 -11.40
C GLU A 120 6.20 -14.95 -11.56
N GLN A 121 5.50 -14.66 -10.47
CA GLN A 121 4.29 -13.85 -10.49
C GLN A 121 4.58 -12.45 -10.98
N PHE A 122 5.65 -11.81 -10.50
CA PHE A 122 6.07 -10.50 -10.95
C PHE A 122 6.33 -10.49 -12.45
N SER A 123 7.07 -11.47 -12.95
CA SER A 123 7.39 -11.59 -14.38
C SER A 123 6.17 -11.81 -15.26
N SER A 124 5.16 -12.53 -14.77
CA SER A 124 3.93 -12.77 -15.51
C SER A 124 3.03 -11.52 -15.61
N ILE A 125 3.11 -10.62 -14.64
CA ILE A 125 2.25 -9.44 -14.52
C ILE A 125 2.89 -8.21 -15.14
N PHE A 126 4.16 -7.92 -14.82
CA PHE A 126 4.78 -6.63 -15.13
C PHE A 126 5.54 -6.58 -16.44
N GLY A 127 5.85 -7.70 -17.07
CA GLY A 127 6.54 -7.72 -18.36
C GLY A 127 7.87 -6.96 -18.35
N SER A 128 8.28 -6.45 -19.51
CA SER A 128 9.58 -5.75 -19.67
C SER A 128 9.47 -4.22 -19.85
N GLU A 129 8.28 -3.70 -20.00
CA GLU A 129 8.08 -2.28 -20.20
C GLU A 129 8.32 -1.52 -18.89
N ALA A 130 9.27 -0.60 -18.90
CA ALA A 130 9.63 0.22 -17.73
C ALA A 130 10.51 -0.45 -16.66
N LEU A 131 11.05 -1.65 -16.85
CA LEU A 131 12.04 -2.22 -15.95
C LEU A 131 13.30 -1.35 -15.91
N ASP A 132 13.68 -0.87 -14.73
CA ASP A 132 14.90 -0.07 -14.50
C ASP A 132 16.07 -0.97 -14.12
N HIS A 133 15.88 -1.83 -13.12
CA HIS A 133 16.93 -2.74 -12.66
C HIS A 133 16.39 -3.97 -11.94
N VAL A 134 17.31 -4.92 -11.72
CA VAL A 134 17.09 -6.11 -10.89
C VAL A 134 17.93 -5.97 -9.62
N GLY A 135 17.31 -6.08 -8.47
CA GLY A 135 17.94 -5.97 -7.17
C GLY A 135 18.17 -7.32 -6.49
N PHE A 136 19.33 -7.43 -5.85
CA PHE A 136 19.71 -8.58 -5.01
C PHE A 136 20.07 -8.10 -3.62
N THR A 137 19.74 -8.87 -2.60
CA THR A 137 20.06 -8.54 -1.21
C THR A 137 21.14 -9.46 -0.64
N THR A 138 21.88 -8.94 0.31
CA THR A 138 22.91 -9.67 1.04
C THR A 138 23.06 -9.14 2.47
N ALA A 139 23.42 -10.03 3.39
CA ALA A 139 23.77 -9.63 4.77
C ALA A 139 25.08 -8.83 4.82
N ASP A 140 25.98 -9.04 3.86
CA ASP A 140 27.29 -8.40 3.79
C ASP A 140 27.52 -7.72 2.42
N THR A 141 26.97 -6.53 2.27
CA THR A 141 27.14 -5.71 1.07
C THR A 141 28.62 -5.39 0.80
N ALA A 142 29.43 -5.22 1.87
CA ALA A 142 30.83 -4.87 1.72
C ALA A 142 31.64 -6.02 1.08
N ALA A 143 31.38 -7.26 1.49
CA ALA A 143 32.02 -8.44 0.91
C ALA A 143 31.66 -8.61 -0.57
N VAL A 144 30.39 -8.44 -0.95
CA VAL A 144 29.94 -8.50 -2.35
C VAL A 144 30.60 -7.40 -3.18
N VAL A 145 30.59 -6.17 -2.69
CA VAL A 145 31.24 -5.02 -3.37
C VAL A 145 32.74 -5.26 -3.54
N ALA A 146 33.42 -5.80 -2.53
CA ALA A 146 34.84 -6.15 -2.61
C ALA A 146 35.09 -7.23 -3.66
N ALA A 147 34.27 -8.29 -3.71
CA ALA A 147 34.38 -9.34 -4.72
C ALA A 147 34.23 -8.76 -6.14
N LEU A 148 33.20 -7.95 -6.37
CA LEU A 148 32.99 -7.30 -7.68
C LEU A 148 34.14 -6.37 -8.07
N ARG A 149 34.72 -5.61 -7.12
CA ARG A 149 35.89 -4.77 -7.35
C ARG A 149 37.11 -5.57 -7.72
N ASN A 150 37.34 -6.72 -7.08
CA ASN A 150 38.46 -7.62 -7.40
C ASN A 150 38.36 -8.17 -8.83
N HIS A 151 37.15 -8.24 -9.40
CA HIS A 151 36.90 -8.58 -10.80
C HIS A 151 36.84 -7.36 -11.73
N GLY A 152 37.27 -6.17 -11.27
CA GLY A 152 37.34 -4.97 -12.08
C GLY A 152 36.06 -4.17 -12.20
N HIS A 153 34.96 -4.54 -11.48
CA HIS A 153 33.71 -3.83 -11.55
C HIS A 153 33.61 -2.75 -10.48
N GLN A 154 33.31 -1.51 -10.89
CA GLN A 154 33.07 -0.40 -10.01
C GLN A 154 31.56 -0.04 -10.04
N PRO A 155 30.93 0.21 -8.89
CA PRO A 155 29.58 0.71 -8.89
C PRO A 155 29.52 2.12 -9.47
N PHE A 156 28.54 2.41 -10.32
CA PHE A 156 28.31 3.77 -10.81
C PHE A 156 27.47 4.60 -9.82
N ARG A 157 26.76 3.92 -8.91
CA ARG A 157 26.05 4.52 -7.76
C ARG A 157 26.35 3.66 -6.54
N GLN A 158 26.67 4.29 -5.43
CA GLN A 158 26.88 3.61 -4.15
C GLN A 158 26.35 4.48 -3.02
N THR A 159 25.58 3.88 -2.11
CA THR A 159 25.11 4.46 -0.85
C THR A 159 25.58 3.58 0.30
N GLU A 160 25.22 3.93 1.53
CA GLU A 160 25.46 3.05 2.68
C GLU A 160 24.67 1.73 2.59
N ALA A 161 23.50 1.76 1.92
CA ALA A 161 22.57 0.65 1.83
C ALA A 161 22.63 -0.12 0.52
N SER A 162 23.17 0.43 -0.55
CA SER A 162 23.15 -0.21 -1.87
C SER A 162 24.34 0.16 -2.76
N ALA A 163 24.60 -0.70 -3.76
CA ALA A 163 25.58 -0.46 -4.82
C ALA A 163 25.00 -0.94 -6.16
N SER A 164 25.00 -0.06 -7.17
CA SER A 164 24.44 -0.34 -8.49
C SER A 164 25.51 -0.44 -9.56
N TYR A 165 25.40 -1.43 -10.43
CA TYR A 165 26.35 -1.78 -11.48
C TYR A 165 25.68 -1.81 -12.83
N LYS A 166 26.33 -1.24 -13.87
CA LYS A 166 25.93 -1.41 -15.27
C LYS A 166 26.56 -2.69 -15.81
N THR A 167 25.74 -3.50 -16.45
CA THR A 167 26.17 -4.75 -17.08
C THR A 167 25.78 -4.74 -18.58
N ALA A 168 26.51 -5.50 -19.40
CA ALA A 168 26.25 -5.52 -20.85
C ALA A 168 24.89 -6.16 -21.19
N ASP A 169 24.54 -7.24 -20.49
CA ASP A 169 23.40 -8.09 -20.88
C ASP A 169 22.20 -7.99 -19.91
N ALA A 170 22.46 -7.63 -18.64
CA ALA A 170 21.41 -7.57 -17.61
C ALA A 170 20.89 -6.16 -17.33
N GLY A 171 21.46 -5.15 -17.98
CA GLY A 171 21.15 -3.76 -17.72
C GLY A 171 21.76 -3.27 -16.40
N VAL A 172 20.95 -2.89 -15.43
CA VAL A 172 21.42 -2.47 -14.11
C VAL A 172 21.14 -3.58 -13.10
N VAL A 173 22.19 -3.92 -12.34
CA VAL A 173 22.11 -4.82 -11.18
C VAL A 173 22.38 -4.00 -9.93
N GLU A 174 21.47 -4.05 -8.97
CA GLU A 174 21.63 -3.41 -7.68
C GLU A 174 21.86 -4.47 -6.58
N ILE A 175 22.85 -4.22 -5.74
CA ILE A 175 23.11 -5.00 -4.53
C ILE A 175 22.67 -4.15 -3.34
N VAL A 176 21.73 -4.64 -2.57
CA VAL A 176 21.21 -3.94 -1.39
C VAL A 176 21.58 -4.71 -0.12
N ARG A 177 21.73 -3.99 0.98
CA ARG A 177 21.87 -4.60 2.30
C ARG A 177 20.58 -5.39 2.59
N ASP A 178 20.75 -6.56 3.21
CA ASP A 178 19.62 -7.33 3.67
C ASP A 178 18.71 -6.49 4.58
N LEU A 179 17.53 -6.19 4.06
CA LEU A 179 16.50 -5.45 4.76
C LEU A 179 15.54 -6.38 5.50
N ASP A 180 15.87 -7.67 5.56
CA ASP A 180 15.11 -8.69 6.29
C ASP A 180 15.26 -8.65 7.81
N ALA A 181 15.73 -7.56 8.36
CA ALA A 181 15.23 -7.23 9.69
C ALA A 181 13.69 -7.21 9.57
N PRO A 182 12.98 -8.05 10.31
CA PRO A 182 11.52 -8.06 10.25
C PRO A 182 11.04 -6.63 10.40
N ASP A 183 10.06 -6.23 9.60
CA ASP A 183 9.47 -4.90 9.74
C ASP A 183 9.20 -4.64 11.22
N ALA A 184 9.91 -3.70 11.80
CA ALA A 184 9.82 -3.40 13.22
C ALA A 184 8.90 -2.22 13.50
N PHE A 185 8.56 -1.47 12.46
CA PHE A 185 7.75 -0.25 12.54
C PHE A 185 6.67 -0.24 11.47
N TRP A 186 5.53 0.34 11.78
CA TRP A 186 4.41 0.53 10.87
C TRP A 186 3.77 1.90 11.03
N CYS A 187 2.93 2.30 10.06
CA CYS A 187 2.08 3.45 10.24
C CYS A 187 0.75 3.03 10.88
N PRO A 188 0.33 3.60 12.03
CA PRO A 188 -0.94 3.26 12.67
C PRO A 188 -2.16 3.57 11.79
N MET A 189 -2.04 4.53 10.87
CA MET A 189 -3.09 4.94 9.92
C MET A 189 -3.03 4.16 8.60
N HIS A 190 -1.83 3.67 8.22
CA HIS A 190 -1.58 2.96 6.96
C HIS A 190 -0.89 1.66 7.29
N LEU A 191 -1.66 0.68 7.69
CA LEU A 191 -1.19 -0.59 8.28
C LEU A 191 -0.27 -1.40 7.36
N ASP A 192 -0.33 -1.13 6.08
CA ASP A 192 0.51 -1.71 5.04
C ASP A 192 1.79 -0.89 4.74
N VAL A 193 1.95 0.29 5.34
CA VAL A 193 3.23 1.01 5.33
C VAL A 193 4.09 0.49 6.47
N ARG A 194 5.11 -0.28 6.11
CA ARG A 194 6.03 -0.94 7.04
C ARG A 194 7.48 -0.55 6.79
N SER A 195 8.30 -0.63 7.82
CA SER A 195 9.73 -0.31 7.75
C SER A 195 10.51 -1.12 8.78
N PRO A 196 11.72 -1.58 8.47
CA PRO A 196 12.60 -2.19 9.46
C PRO A 196 13.18 -1.18 10.45
N ALA A 197 13.05 0.13 10.20
CA ALA A 197 13.59 1.18 11.05
C ALA A 197 12.55 2.27 11.34
N ALA A 198 12.74 2.97 12.45
CA ALA A 198 11.96 4.15 12.79
C ALA A 198 12.00 5.20 11.67
N GLY A 199 10.90 5.88 11.44
CA GLY A 199 10.78 6.83 10.33
C GLY A 199 9.48 7.59 10.32
N ILE A 200 9.18 8.17 9.17
CA ILE A 200 7.97 8.93 8.91
C ILE A 200 7.19 8.23 7.81
N CYS A 201 5.90 8.04 8.00
CA CYS A 201 5.01 7.51 6.97
C CYS A 201 5.04 8.44 5.75
N PRO A 202 5.30 7.93 4.54
CA PRO A 202 5.36 8.75 3.33
C PRO A 202 3.99 9.31 2.95
N ILE A 203 2.96 8.63 3.39
CA ILE A 203 1.58 8.93 3.05
C ILE A 203 1.04 10.04 3.96
N CYS A 204 0.94 9.78 5.27
CA CYS A 204 0.38 10.73 6.24
C CYS A 204 1.41 11.55 7.02
N ARG A 205 2.71 11.32 6.79
CA ARG A 205 3.81 12.01 7.47
C ARG A 205 3.87 11.79 8.99
N MET A 206 3.06 10.90 9.55
CA MET A 206 3.16 10.49 10.94
C MET A 206 4.43 9.70 11.18
N THR A 207 4.97 9.79 12.39
CA THR A 207 6.05 8.91 12.84
C THR A 207 5.58 7.46 12.79
N LEU A 208 6.39 6.58 12.22
CA LEU A 208 6.15 5.15 12.28
C LEU A 208 6.30 4.67 13.71
N GLU A 209 5.34 3.91 14.19
CA GLU A 209 5.36 3.29 15.51
C GLU A 209 5.92 1.87 15.45
N PRO A 210 6.51 1.35 16.55
CA PRO A 210 6.89 -0.05 16.62
C PRO A 210 5.68 -0.95 16.34
N ILE A 211 5.88 -1.97 15.51
CA ILE A 211 4.86 -2.99 15.27
C ILE A 211 4.59 -3.68 16.60
N PRO A 212 3.34 -3.65 17.10
CA PRO A 212 3.02 -4.34 18.35
C PRO A 212 3.25 -5.84 18.21
N PRO A 213 3.46 -6.55 19.32
CA PRO A 213 3.65 -8.01 19.30
C PRO A 213 2.58 -8.73 18.46
N PRO A 214 2.87 -9.91 17.89
CA PRO A 214 2.11 -10.56 16.79
C PRO A 214 0.59 -10.70 16.96
N ARG A 215 0.06 -10.52 18.17
CA ARG A 215 -1.40 -10.53 18.41
C ARG A 215 -2.16 -9.33 17.85
N VAL A 216 -1.45 -8.36 17.27
CA VAL A 216 -2.03 -7.12 16.69
C VAL A 216 -1.42 -6.87 15.30
N GLY A 217 -1.20 -7.92 14.53
CA GLY A 217 -0.68 -7.83 13.18
C GLY A 217 -1.68 -7.25 12.17
N GLU A 218 -1.20 -6.95 10.99
CA GLU A 218 -2.05 -6.51 9.88
C GLU A 218 -2.90 -7.66 9.39
N TYR A 219 -4.20 -7.42 9.35
CA TYR A 219 -5.12 -8.34 8.70
C TYR A 219 -4.96 -8.27 7.18
N HIS A 220 -5.17 -9.40 6.53
CA HIS A 220 -5.15 -9.47 5.07
C HIS A 220 -6.57 -9.60 4.54
N MET A 221 -6.82 -8.94 3.42
CA MET A 221 -8.08 -9.06 2.70
C MET A 221 -7.81 -9.64 1.31
N ASP A 222 -8.13 -10.92 1.13
CA ASP A 222 -8.14 -11.56 -0.18
C ASP A 222 -9.47 -11.28 -0.86
N VAL A 223 -9.43 -10.96 -2.14
CA VAL A 223 -10.65 -10.72 -2.93
C VAL A 223 -10.62 -11.56 -4.20
N ALA A 224 -11.53 -12.52 -4.31
CA ALA A 224 -11.79 -13.22 -5.54
C ALA A 224 -12.94 -12.55 -6.29
N VAL A 225 -12.71 -12.23 -7.56
CA VAL A 225 -13.70 -11.61 -8.45
C VAL A 225 -14.05 -12.57 -9.56
N THR A 226 -15.33 -12.91 -9.69
CA THR A 226 -15.82 -13.76 -10.77
C THR A 226 -17.00 -13.10 -11.46
N ALA A 227 -17.28 -13.51 -12.71
CA ALA A 227 -18.47 -13.06 -13.41
C ALA A 227 -19.73 -13.50 -12.64
N GLY A 228 -20.64 -12.58 -12.40
CA GLY A 228 -21.91 -12.87 -11.75
C GLY A 228 -22.93 -13.47 -12.72
N ALA A 229 -23.85 -14.28 -12.21
CA ALA A 229 -24.89 -14.95 -13.00
C ALA A 229 -25.99 -14.00 -13.55
N ARG A 230 -26.00 -12.72 -13.15
CA ARG A 230 -27.05 -11.74 -13.49
C ARG A 230 -26.85 -10.98 -14.80
N GLY A 231 -25.99 -11.45 -15.71
CA GLY A 231 -25.78 -10.84 -17.03
C GLY A 231 -24.44 -10.12 -17.18
N ALA A 232 -24.22 -9.50 -18.34
CA ALA A 232 -22.98 -8.79 -18.65
C ALA A 232 -22.81 -7.58 -17.70
N GLY A 233 -21.75 -7.57 -16.91
CA GLY A 233 -21.42 -6.50 -15.95
C GLY A 233 -21.59 -6.84 -14.48
N ALA A 234 -22.32 -7.90 -14.12
CA ALA A 234 -22.38 -8.34 -12.73
C ALA A 234 -21.09 -9.05 -12.33
N SER A 235 -20.53 -8.67 -11.20
CA SER A 235 -19.38 -9.32 -10.57
C SER A 235 -19.75 -9.89 -9.21
N ARG A 236 -19.35 -11.13 -8.95
CA ARG A 236 -19.42 -11.73 -7.63
C ARG A 236 -18.08 -11.55 -6.95
N LEU A 237 -18.12 -10.94 -5.79
CA LEU A 237 -16.96 -10.71 -4.92
C LEU A 237 -17.04 -11.71 -3.76
N ARG A 238 -15.94 -12.40 -3.53
CA ARG A 238 -15.71 -13.20 -2.34
C ARG A 238 -14.51 -12.62 -1.61
N ILE A 239 -14.75 -12.05 -0.45
CA ILE A 239 -13.78 -11.38 0.40
C ILE A 239 -13.43 -12.33 1.53
N THR A 240 -12.14 -12.58 1.75
CA THR A 240 -11.65 -13.38 2.88
C THR A 240 -10.73 -12.52 3.71
N VAL A 241 -11.09 -12.28 4.96
CA VAL A 241 -10.25 -11.58 5.93
C VAL A 241 -9.43 -12.61 6.70
N ARG A 242 -8.11 -12.46 6.71
CA ARG A 242 -7.18 -13.39 7.36
C ARG A 242 -6.47 -12.77 8.54
N ASP A 243 -6.33 -13.57 9.59
CA ASP A 243 -5.53 -13.21 10.76
C ASP A 243 -4.03 -13.22 10.38
N PRO A 244 -3.28 -12.17 10.70
CA PRO A 244 -1.86 -12.08 10.36
C PRO A 244 -0.98 -13.06 11.15
N SER A 245 -1.44 -13.57 12.28
CA SER A 245 -0.64 -14.43 13.14
C SER A 245 -0.51 -15.86 12.59
N ASP A 246 -1.53 -16.34 11.88
CA ASP A 246 -1.57 -17.72 11.38
C ASP A 246 -2.09 -17.87 9.94
N GLY A 247 -2.47 -16.75 9.30
CA GLY A 247 -3.00 -16.72 7.94
C GLY A 247 -4.38 -17.35 7.76
N ARG A 248 -5.04 -17.75 8.84
CA ARG A 248 -6.37 -18.35 8.79
C ARG A 248 -7.46 -17.30 8.65
N PRO A 249 -8.62 -17.64 8.09
CA PRO A 249 -9.76 -16.76 8.11
C PRO A 249 -10.13 -16.34 9.53
N VAL A 250 -10.44 -15.06 9.71
CA VAL A 250 -10.83 -14.50 11.01
C VAL A 250 -12.16 -15.13 11.46
N PRO A 251 -12.22 -15.80 12.62
CA PRO A 251 -13.39 -16.56 13.01
C PRO A 251 -14.58 -15.69 13.44
N ALA A 252 -14.32 -14.46 13.90
CA ALA A 252 -15.37 -13.60 14.43
C ALA A 252 -15.06 -12.11 14.31
N PHE A 253 -16.11 -11.32 14.12
CA PHE A 253 -16.08 -9.86 14.03
C PHE A 253 -16.99 -9.23 15.10
N THR A 254 -16.68 -8.01 15.47
CA THR A 254 -17.57 -7.17 16.28
C THR A 254 -18.41 -6.32 15.35
N THR A 255 -19.72 -6.25 15.62
CA THR A 255 -20.63 -5.37 14.87
C THR A 255 -20.32 -3.92 15.19
N ILE A 256 -20.08 -3.12 14.15
CA ILE A 256 -19.94 -1.66 14.22
C ILE A 256 -21.00 -1.08 13.29
N HIS A 257 -21.74 -0.08 13.75
CA HIS A 257 -22.77 0.56 12.95
C HIS A 257 -23.67 -0.48 12.23
N GLU A 258 -24.19 -1.42 13.03
CA GLU A 258 -25.13 -2.48 12.60
C GLU A 258 -24.56 -3.51 11.61
N ARG A 259 -23.29 -3.47 11.27
CA ARG A 259 -22.67 -4.37 10.29
C ARG A 259 -21.36 -4.97 10.80
N LEU A 260 -21.03 -6.15 10.30
CA LEU A 260 -19.75 -6.81 10.57
C LEU A 260 -18.63 -6.27 9.69
N LEU A 261 -19.01 -5.77 8.50
CA LEU A 261 -18.10 -5.21 7.52
C LEU A 261 -18.82 -4.16 6.68
N HIS A 262 -18.28 -2.95 6.63
CA HIS A 262 -18.65 -1.91 5.67
C HIS A 262 -17.72 -2.01 4.48
N LEU A 263 -18.26 -2.06 3.28
CA LEU A 263 -17.50 -2.14 2.04
C LEU A 263 -17.84 -0.95 1.16
N PHE A 264 -16.82 -0.13 0.91
CA PHE A 264 -16.92 0.88 -0.12
C PHE A 264 -16.25 0.38 -1.40
N ILE A 265 -16.87 0.67 -2.53
CA ILE A 265 -16.29 0.40 -3.85
C ILE A 265 -16.23 1.71 -4.59
N VAL A 266 -15.03 2.10 -4.99
CA VAL A 266 -14.79 3.27 -5.83
C VAL A 266 -14.05 2.83 -7.10
N ASP A 267 -14.32 3.51 -8.22
CA ASP A 267 -13.51 3.32 -9.41
C ASP A 267 -12.25 4.20 -9.36
N ARG A 268 -11.35 3.94 -10.27
CA ARG A 268 -10.09 4.70 -10.37
C ARG A 268 -10.27 6.20 -10.62
N ARG A 269 -11.40 6.59 -11.21
CA ARG A 269 -11.71 8.00 -11.49
C ARG A 269 -12.45 8.69 -10.36
N LEU A 270 -12.79 7.95 -9.30
CA LEU A 270 -13.60 8.42 -8.18
C LEU A 270 -14.98 8.98 -8.63
N GLU A 271 -15.50 8.45 -9.75
CA GLU A 271 -16.84 8.76 -10.27
C GLU A 271 -17.87 7.72 -9.80
N TYR A 272 -17.44 6.46 -9.71
CA TYR A 272 -18.27 5.37 -9.14
C TYR A 272 -18.06 5.29 -7.64
N PHE A 273 -19.18 5.21 -6.92
CA PHE A 273 -19.18 5.02 -5.46
C PHE A 273 -20.32 4.10 -5.06
N ARG A 274 -20.03 3.14 -4.19
CA ARG A 274 -21.05 2.34 -3.48
C ARG A 274 -20.59 2.10 -2.06
N HIS A 275 -21.54 2.18 -1.12
CA HIS A 275 -21.40 1.74 0.26
C HIS A 275 -22.29 0.51 0.46
N LEU A 276 -21.70 -0.63 0.73
CA LEU A 276 -22.32 -1.95 0.69
C LEU A 276 -21.97 -2.76 1.94
N HIS A 277 -22.77 -3.77 2.22
CA HIS A 277 -22.57 -4.64 3.36
C HIS A 277 -22.61 -6.09 2.89
N PRO A 278 -21.46 -6.69 2.57
CA PRO A 278 -21.37 -8.08 2.13
C PRO A 278 -21.95 -9.04 3.16
N VAL A 279 -22.54 -10.12 2.69
CA VAL A 279 -23.15 -11.14 3.54
C VAL A 279 -22.08 -12.10 4.06
N PRO A 280 -22.04 -12.40 5.36
CA PRO A 280 -21.16 -13.45 5.89
C PRO A 280 -21.44 -14.80 5.24
N ALA A 281 -20.39 -15.50 4.82
CA ALA A 281 -20.44 -16.79 4.12
C ALA A 281 -19.49 -17.84 4.73
N GLY A 282 -19.16 -17.70 6.02
CA GLY A 282 -18.26 -18.54 6.79
C GLY A 282 -17.25 -17.71 7.56
N ASP A 283 -16.37 -18.38 8.29
CA ASP A 283 -15.34 -17.71 9.08
C ASP A 283 -14.47 -16.83 8.18
N GLY A 284 -14.43 -15.53 8.50
CA GLY A 284 -13.64 -14.55 7.76
C GLY A 284 -14.09 -14.29 6.32
N VAL A 285 -15.15 -14.95 5.85
CA VAL A 285 -15.59 -14.88 4.46
C VAL A 285 -16.87 -14.07 4.34
N PHE A 286 -16.88 -13.14 3.37
CA PHE A 286 -18.03 -12.33 3.00
C PHE A 286 -18.26 -12.41 1.50
N GLU A 287 -19.53 -12.39 1.08
CA GLU A 287 -19.92 -12.46 -0.32
C GLU A 287 -20.84 -11.32 -0.70
N LEU A 288 -20.69 -10.88 -1.94
CA LEU A 288 -21.46 -9.81 -2.54
C LEU A 288 -21.57 -10.04 -4.05
N THR A 289 -22.72 -9.73 -4.63
CA THR A 289 -22.89 -9.60 -6.09
C THR A 289 -23.25 -8.16 -6.39
N GLN A 290 -22.46 -7.49 -7.21
CA GLN A 290 -22.61 -6.10 -7.58
C GLN A 290 -22.42 -5.90 -9.09
N ASP A 291 -23.17 -4.99 -9.66
CA ASP A 291 -22.94 -4.54 -11.05
C ASP A 291 -21.72 -3.66 -11.07
N LEU A 292 -20.64 -4.23 -11.60
CA LEU A 292 -19.35 -3.58 -11.82
C LEU A 292 -18.97 -3.79 -13.29
N PRO A 293 -19.10 -2.78 -14.13
CA PRO A 293 -18.61 -2.84 -15.51
C PRO A 293 -17.13 -3.24 -15.57
N PRO A 294 -16.65 -3.77 -16.71
CA PRO A 294 -15.22 -4.01 -16.89
C PRO A 294 -14.39 -2.77 -16.55
N GLY A 295 -13.61 -2.86 -15.48
CA GLY A 295 -12.89 -1.72 -14.92
C GLY A 295 -11.97 -2.11 -13.79
N GLU A 296 -11.24 -1.12 -13.32
CA GLU A 296 -10.43 -1.18 -12.11
C GLU A 296 -11.18 -0.46 -10.98
N TYR A 297 -11.27 -1.11 -9.85
CA TYR A 297 -11.94 -0.60 -8.66
C TYR A 297 -11.06 -0.77 -7.43
N VAL A 298 -11.22 0.10 -6.46
CA VAL A 298 -10.65 -0.06 -5.12
C VAL A 298 -11.78 -0.39 -4.14
N LEU A 299 -11.61 -1.48 -3.45
CA LEU A 299 -12.44 -1.89 -2.33
C LEU A 299 -11.81 -1.33 -1.05
N ILE A 300 -12.62 -0.69 -0.24
CA ILE A 300 -12.22 -0.14 1.07
C ILE A 300 -13.13 -0.83 2.09
N ALA A 301 -12.55 -1.67 2.93
CA ALA A 301 -13.29 -2.46 3.91
C ALA A 301 -12.98 -1.97 5.32
N ASP A 302 -14.01 -1.56 6.03
CA ASP A 302 -13.96 -1.17 7.44
C ASP A 302 -14.62 -2.26 8.30
N PHE A 303 -13.86 -2.80 9.26
CA PHE A 303 -14.32 -3.87 10.13
C PHE A 303 -13.50 -3.97 11.43
N LEU A 304 -14.08 -4.62 12.44
CA LEU A 304 -13.41 -4.89 13.71
C LEU A 304 -13.36 -6.41 13.98
N PRO A 305 -12.18 -7.06 13.87
CA PRO A 305 -12.01 -8.42 14.33
C PRO A 305 -12.25 -8.51 15.84
N ARG A 306 -12.92 -9.56 16.30
CA ARG A 306 -13.14 -9.75 17.75
C ARG A 306 -11.82 -9.94 18.47
N GLY A 307 -11.55 -9.05 19.43
CA GLY A 307 -10.27 -9.04 20.17
C GLY A 307 -9.11 -8.39 19.42
N GLY A 308 -9.34 -7.85 18.21
CA GLY A 308 -8.39 -7.06 17.43
C GLY A 308 -8.64 -5.55 17.51
N ARG A 309 -8.06 -4.81 16.57
CA ARG A 309 -8.29 -3.37 16.38
C ARG A 309 -9.15 -3.14 15.15
N ALA A 310 -9.82 -2.00 15.08
CA ALA A 310 -10.51 -1.55 13.89
C ALA A 310 -9.54 -1.52 12.69
N GLN A 311 -10.02 -1.98 11.55
CA GLN A 311 -9.24 -2.11 10.31
C GLN A 311 -9.95 -1.35 9.22
N LEU A 312 -9.19 -0.56 8.46
CA LEU A 312 -9.61 0.01 7.18
C LEU A 312 -8.65 -0.48 6.10
N LEU A 313 -9.02 -1.54 5.40
CA LEU A 313 -8.18 -2.17 4.39
C LEU A 313 -8.61 -1.77 2.98
N GLN A 314 -7.63 -1.51 2.13
CA GLN A 314 -7.86 -1.21 0.73
C GLN A 314 -7.36 -2.35 -0.15
N ARG A 315 -8.14 -2.69 -1.18
CA ARG A 315 -7.76 -3.64 -2.24
C ARG A 315 -8.23 -3.14 -3.59
N ALA A 316 -7.32 -2.97 -4.52
CA ALA A 316 -7.72 -2.80 -5.89
C ALA A 316 -8.10 -4.16 -6.50
N ILE A 317 -9.07 -4.15 -7.38
CA ILE A 317 -9.51 -5.30 -8.15
C ILE A 317 -9.70 -4.90 -9.61
N VAL A 318 -9.61 -5.88 -10.48
CA VAL A 318 -10.06 -5.77 -11.87
C VAL A 318 -11.24 -6.70 -12.10
N THR A 319 -12.27 -6.18 -12.77
CA THR A 319 -13.44 -6.99 -13.09
C THR A 319 -13.25 -7.76 -14.40
N PRO A 320 -13.97 -8.88 -14.60
CA PRO A 320 -13.87 -9.66 -15.82
C PRO A 320 -14.08 -8.82 -17.07
N GLY A 321 -13.20 -8.99 -18.06
CA GLY A 321 -13.25 -8.25 -19.34
C GLY A 321 -12.50 -6.92 -19.34
N TYR A 322 -11.89 -6.51 -18.22
CA TYR A 322 -11.00 -5.34 -18.21
C TYR A 322 -9.78 -5.54 -19.12
N ARG A 323 -9.45 -4.52 -19.90
CA ARG A 323 -8.31 -4.51 -20.84
C ARG A 323 -7.52 -3.20 -20.79
N GLY A 324 -7.65 -2.46 -19.70
CA GLY A 324 -6.96 -1.20 -19.48
C GLY A 324 -5.47 -1.36 -19.17
N PRO A 325 -4.73 -0.26 -19.06
CA PRO A 325 -3.32 -0.27 -18.71
C PRO A 325 -3.11 -0.78 -17.28
N LEU A 326 -2.00 -1.50 -17.02
CA LEU A 326 -1.63 -1.99 -15.69
C LEU A 326 -1.36 -0.85 -14.69
N PHE A 327 -0.83 0.28 -15.17
CA PHE A 327 -0.49 1.45 -14.36
C PHE A 327 -1.17 2.70 -14.94
N PRO A 328 -2.48 2.83 -14.78
CA PRO A 328 -3.18 4.01 -15.26
C PRO A 328 -2.76 5.25 -14.45
N ALA A 329 -2.74 6.41 -15.11
CA ALA A 329 -2.51 7.67 -14.40
C ALA A 329 -3.61 7.94 -13.36
N ALA A 330 -3.25 8.59 -12.27
CA ALA A 330 -4.22 9.05 -11.28
C ALA A 330 -5.22 10.03 -11.92
N PRO A 331 -6.49 10.05 -11.49
CA PRO A 331 -7.47 10.97 -12.01
C PRO A 331 -7.08 12.42 -11.67
N ALA A 332 -7.29 13.32 -12.60
CA ALA A 332 -7.16 14.75 -12.34
C ALA A 332 -8.42 15.24 -11.61
N LEU A 333 -8.48 15.10 -10.29
CA LEU A 333 -9.51 15.73 -9.50
C LEU A 333 -9.21 17.22 -9.34
N THR A 334 -10.21 18.05 -9.61
CA THR A 334 -10.11 19.51 -9.39
C THR A 334 -10.91 19.87 -8.16
N PRO A 335 -10.31 20.52 -7.16
CA PRO A 335 -11.03 21.04 -6.01
C PRO A 335 -12.15 21.97 -6.46
N GLU A 336 -13.31 21.82 -5.88
CA GLU A 336 -14.48 22.58 -6.26
C GLU A 336 -14.53 23.91 -5.52
N THR A 337 -15.03 24.93 -6.22
CA THR A 337 -15.23 26.26 -5.62
C THR A 337 -16.58 26.37 -4.89
N SER A 338 -17.55 25.50 -5.24
CA SER A 338 -18.86 25.50 -4.59
C SER A 338 -18.89 24.55 -3.39
N ALA A 339 -19.28 25.09 -2.25
CA ALA A 339 -19.53 24.34 -1.03
C ALA A 339 -20.93 23.68 -1.01
N ASP A 340 -21.75 23.88 -2.03
CA ASP A 340 -23.14 23.40 -2.09
C ASP A 340 -23.30 22.24 -3.08
N ARG A 341 -24.14 21.28 -2.68
CA ARG A 341 -24.66 20.21 -3.53
C ARG A 341 -26.17 20.10 -3.37
N VAL A 342 -26.84 19.72 -4.42
CA VAL A 342 -28.28 19.40 -4.37
C VAL A 342 -28.47 17.96 -4.82
N GLU A 343 -28.86 17.13 -3.87
CA GLU A 343 -29.09 15.69 -4.09
C GLU A 343 -30.41 15.26 -3.43
N GLY A 344 -31.22 14.53 -4.15
CA GLY A 344 -32.49 14.02 -3.62
C GLY A 344 -33.44 15.09 -3.08
N GLY A 345 -33.39 16.32 -3.64
CA GLY A 345 -34.19 17.46 -3.16
C GLY A 345 -33.63 18.11 -1.88
N VAL A 346 -32.47 17.73 -1.44
CA VAL A 346 -31.76 18.32 -0.30
C VAL A 346 -30.57 19.13 -0.78
N ARG A 347 -30.44 20.37 -0.30
CA ARG A 347 -29.23 21.16 -0.40
C ARG A 347 -28.32 20.81 0.77
N VAL A 348 -27.12 20.36 0.45
CA VAL A 348 -26.06 20.06 1.41
C VAL A 348 -24.99 21.12 1.26
N HIS A 349 -24.72 21.87 2.31
CA HIS A 349 -23.66 22.87 2.38
C HIS A 349 -22.50 22.34 3.23
N LEU A 350 -21.29 22.32 2.67
CA LEU A 350 -20.07 21.91 3.38
C LEU A 350 -19.30 23.14 3.89
N GLU A 351 -19.21 23.26 5.20
CA GLU A 351 -18.25 24.15 5.85
C GLU A 351 -16.97 23.37 6.18
N ALA A 352 -15.90 23.69 5.48
CA ALA A 352 -14.58 23.18 5.74
C ALA A 352 -13.64 24.35 5.90
N GLY A 353 -12.98 24.47 7.04
CA GLY A 353 -11.90 25.44 7.23
C GLY A 353 -10.69 25.11 6.35
N ALA A 354 -9.56 25.76 6.60
CA ALA A 354 -8.31 25.40 5.93
C ALA A 354 -7.90 23.99 6.35
N LEU A 355 -8.02 23.03 5.43
CA LEU A 355 -7.63 21.63 5.65
C LEU A 355 -6.11 21.51 5.54
N LYS A 356 -5.47 20.93 6.56
CA LYS A 356 -4.03 20.74 6.62
C LYS A 356 -3.67 19.31 6.93
N ALA A 357 -2.65 18.79 6.23
CA ALA A 357 -2.11 17.46 6.46
C ALA A 357 -1.60 17.29 7.90
N GLY A 358 -1.86 16.12 8.49
CA GLY A 358 -1.48 15.78 9.87
C GLY A 358 -2.31 16.52 10.94
N LYS A 359 -3.42 17.17 10.57
CA LYS A 359 -4.32 17.86 11.49
C LYS A 359 -5.72 17.30 11.41
N ALA A 360 -6.39 17.23 12.56
CA ALA A 360 -7.82 17.00 12.57
C ALA A 360 -8.53 18.20 11.92
N ALA A 361 -9.51 17.89 11.08
CA ALA A 361 -10.31 18.90 10.39
C ALA A 361 -11.75 18.83 10.91
N VAL A 362 -12.40 19.99 11.01
CA VAL A 362 -13.84 20.01 11.27
C VAL A 362 -14.54 20.17 9.91
N LEU A 363 -15.30 19.16 9.53
CA LEU A 363 -16.17 19.16 8.35
C LEU A 363 -17.61 19.21 8.84
N ARG A 364 -18.32 20.32 8.59
CA ARG A 364 -19.71 20.47 8.95
C ARG A 364 -20.57 20.48 7.71
N PHE A 365 -21.57 19.61 7.67
CA PHE A 365 -22.57 19.52 6.62
C PHE A 365 -23.88 20.09 7.16
N THR A 366 -24.40 21.16 6.52
CA THR A 366 -25.67 21.75 6.85
C THR A 366 -26.68 21.45 5.75
N LEU A 367 -27.85 20.93 6.15
CA LEU A 367 -28.86 20.40 5.24
C LEU A 367 -30.13 21.26 5.26
N SER A 368 -30.60 21.58 4.07
CA SER A 368 -31.85 22.33 3.88
C SER A 368 -32.65 21.76 2.70
N ASP A 369 -33.94 22.01 2.69
CA ASP A 369 -34.79 21.71 1.55
C ASP A 369 -34.35 22.54 0.33
N ALA A 370 -34.09 21.90 -0.80
CA ALA A 370 -33.51 22.57 -1.96
C ALA A 370 -34.47 23.59 -2.62
N ALA A 371 -35.76 23.41 -2.48
CA ALA A 371 -36.77 24.28 -3.08
C ALA A 371 -37.13 25.49 -2.19
N THR A 372 -37.21 25.25 -0.88
CA THR A 372 -37.69 26.28 0.08
C THR A 372 -36.57 26.92 0.86
N GLY A 373 -35.40 26.29 0.95
CA GLY A 373 -34.28 26.73 1.80
C GLY A 373 -34.51 26.43 3.30
N ALA A 374 -35.61 25.82 3.68
CA ALA A 374 -35.93 25.51 5.07
C ALA A 374 -34.92 24.49 5.65
N PRO A 375 -34.37 24.73 6.87
CA PRO A 375 -33.49 23.75 7.53
C PRO A 375 -34.20 22.43 7.74
N LEU A 376 -33.49 21.31 7.55
CA LEU A 376 -34.05 19.96 7.77
C LEU A 376 -33.89 19.57 9.23
N SER A 377 -34.98 18.98 9.79
CA SER A 377 -34.98 18.40 11.13
C SER A 377 -35.65 17.03 11.18
N ASP A 378 -35.75 16.39 10.00
CA ASP A 378 -36.40 15.10 9.78
C ASP A 378 -35.43 14.04 9.22
N LEU A 379 -34.14 14.14 9.60
CA LEU A 379 -33.16 13.12 9.26
C LEU A 379 -33.36 11.87 10.11
N GLU A 380 -33.07 10.73 9.53
CA GLU A 380 -33.20 9.42 10.15
C GLU A 380 -31.80 8.83 10.37
N PRO A 381 -31.59 8.02 11.41
CA PRO A 381 -30.34 7.29 11.56
C PRO A 381 -30.10 6.37 10.35
N PHE A 382 -28.89 6.44 9.80
CA PHE A 382 -28.40 5.52 8.78
C PHE A 382 -27.32 4.65 9.41
N LEU A 383 -27.58 3.35 9.52
CA LEU A 383 -26.68 2.39 10.19
C LEU A 383 -26.30 2.84 11.61
N GLY A 384 -27.26 3.30 12.38
CA GLY A 384 -27.07 3.72 13.77
C GLY A 384 -26.33 5.04 13.96
N ALA A 385 -26.03 5.79 12.89
CA ALA A 385 -25.39 7.10 12.96
C ALA A 385 -26.21 8.15 12.18
N PRO A 386 -26.10 9.45 12.53
CA PRO A 386 -26.73 10.53 11.76
C PRO A 386 -26.25 10.63 10.31
N GLY A 387 -25.07 10.12 10.03
CA GLY A 387 -24.47 10.08 8.70
C GLY A 387 -23.14 9.37 8.69
N HIS A 388 -22.63 9.11 7.50
CA HIS A 388 -21.33 8.50 7.25
C HIS A 388 -20.55 9.33 6.26
N LEU A 389 -19.24 9.39 6.42
CA LEU A 389 -18.34 10.13 5.54
C LEU A 389 -17.19 9.22 5.10
N LEU A 390 -17.14 8.90 3.81
CA LEU A 390 -15.94 8.35 3.22
C LEU A 390 -15.12 9.47 2.59
N MET A 391 -13.83 9.46 2.85
CA MET A 391 -12.84 10.33 2.19
C MET A 391 -11.81 9.47 1.50
N VAL A 392 -11.45 9.83 0.27
CA VAL A 392 -10.41 9.14 -0.50
C VAL A 392 -9.60 10.19 -1.25
N ASN A 393 -8.27 10.09 -1.19
CA ASN A 393 -7.42 11.00 -1.96
C ASN A 393 -7.37 10.62 -3.45
N ALA A 394 -6.96 11.56 -4.29
CA ALA A 394 -6.99 11.41 -5.75
C ALA A 394 -6.17 10.24 -6.27
N ASP A 395 -5.09 9.85 -5.60
CA ASP A 395 -4.23 8.75 -5.99
C ASP A 395 -4.63 7.40 -5.38
N LEU A 396 -5.73 7.37 -4.60
CA LEU A 396 -6.26 6.17 -3.96
C LEU A 396 -5.29 5.51 -2.97
N THR A 397 -4.38 6.28 -2.39
CA THR A 397 -3.45 5.79 -1.36
C THR A 397 -4.00 5.96 0.05
N GLU A 398 -4.91 6.93 0.23
CA GLU A 398 -5.51 7.30 1.50
C GLU A 398 -7.01 7.15 1.45
N ALA A 399 -7.57 6.56 2.48
CA ALA A 399 -8.99 6.58 2.75
C ALA A 399 -9.25 6.71 4.24
N ASP A 400 -10.37 7.35 4.59
CA ASP A 400 -10.87 7.39 5.95
C ASP A 400 -12.41 7.26 5.94
N HIS A 401 -12.94 6.47 6.87
CA HIS A 401 -14.37 6.31 7.09
C HIS A 401 -14.71 6.93 8.44
N ALA A 402 -15.21 8.14 8.41
CA ALA A 402 -15.50 8.92 9.59
C ALA A 402 -17.00 8.86 9.96
N HIS A 403 -17.24 8.95 11.27
CA HIS A 403 -18.58 9.05 11.86
C HIS A 403 -18.73 10.36 12.62
N PRO A 404 -19.95 10.90 12.78
CA PRO A 404 -20.18 12.09 13.58
C PRO A 404 -19.82 11.84 15.04
N GLU A 405 -19.24 12.83 15.70
CA GLU A 405 -18.94 12.77 17.14
C GLU A 405 -20.23 12.80 17.99
N GLU A 406 -21.22 13.52 17.53
CA GLU A 406 -22.51 13.60 18.22
C GLU A 406 -23.40 12.42 17.84
N PRO A 407 -23.79 11.58 18.81
CA PRO A 407 -24.43 10.30 18.53
C PRO A 407 -25.85 10.38 18.03
N ALA A 408 -26.53 11.51 18.19
CA ALA A 408 -27.93 11.64 17.77
C ALA A 408 -28.27 13.07 17.38
N THR A 409 -28.40 13.32 16.09
CA THR A 409 -29.04 14.52 15.57
C THR A 409 -29.99 14.14 14.43
N ASN A 410 -31.12 14.79 14.36
CA ASN A 410 -32.03 14.69 13.21
C ASN A 410 -31.87 15.86 12.22
N GLY A 411 -30.75 16.57 12.32
CA GLY A 411 -30.40 17.74 11.49
C GLY A 411 -30.55 19.06 12.24
N PRO A 412 -30.39 20.19 11.56
CA PRO A 412 -29.97 20.33 10.17
C PRO A 412 -28.46 20.19 9.95
N SER A 413 -27.64 20.07 11.00
CA SER A 413 -26.16 20.02 10.87
C SER A 413 -25.60 18.71 11.39
N ILE A 414 -24.63 18.16 10.66
CA ILE A 414 -23.84 16.98 11.04
C ILE A 414 -22.35 17.33 10.90
N SER A 415 -21.57 17.09 11.96
CA SER A 415 -20.15 17.42 11.99
C SER A 415 -19.30 16.15 12.12
N PHE A 416 -18.16 16.15 11.42
CA PHE A 416 -17.15 15.11 11.47
C PHE A 416 -15.81 15.73 11.83
N GLN A 417 -14.93 14.97 12.48
CA GLN A 417 -13.56 15.40 12.78
C GLN A 417 -12.52 14.39 12.26
N PRO A 418 -12.46 14.18 10.93
CA PRO A 418 -11.47 13.29 10.37
C PRO A 418 -10.06 13.86 10.53
N LEU A 419 -9.08 12.96 10.64
CA LEU A 419 -7.68 13.32 10.49
C LEU A 419 -7.36 13.39 8.99
N MET A 420 -6.79 14.51 8.51
CA MET A 420 -6.32 14.64 7.14
C MET A 420 -4.92 14.00 7.02
N PRO A 421 -4.77 12.81 6.41
CA PRO A 421 -3.49 12.09 6.51
C PRO A 421 -2.36 12.79 5.74
N ALA A 422 -2.61 13.23 4.52
CA ALA A 422 -1.62 13.82 3.63
C ALA A 422 -2.17 15.05 2.89
N ALA A 423 -1.26 15.89 2.38
CA ALA A 423 -1.61 16.96 1.47
C ALA A 423 -2.04 16.38 0.12
N GLY A 424 -3.00 17.01 -0.53
CA GLY A 424 -3.49 16.58 -1.83
C GLY A 424 -4.97 16.92 -2.04
N VAL A 425 -5.53 16.34 -3.09
CA VAL A 425 -6.95 16.51 -3.41
C VAL A 425 -7.71 15.28 -2.95
N TYR A 426 -8.82 15.47 -2.26
CA TYR A 426 -9.66 14.41 -1.72
C TYR A 426 -11.06 14.49 -2.30
N LYS A 427 -11.63 13.32 -2.59
CA LYS A 427 -13.06 13.14 -2.84
C LYS A 427 -13.72 12.70 -1.55
N LEU A 428 -14.82 13.36 -1.20
CA LEU A 428 -15.64 13.09 -0.04
C LEU A 428 -16.99 12.60 -0.51
N TRP A 429 -17.53 11.57 0.15
CA TRP A 429 -18.91 11.14 -0.01
C TRP A 429 -19.58 11.16 1.36
N PHE A 430 -20.45 12.15 1.55
CA PHE A 430 -21.28 12.28 2.73
C PHE A 430 -22.62 11.60 2.50
N GLN A 431 -22.98 10.67 3.37
CA GLN A 431 -24.24 9.93 3.32
C GLN A 431 -25.10 10.23 4.54
N PHE A 432 -26.37 10.43 4.32
CA PHE A 432 -27.40 10.58 5.35
C PHE A 432 -28.71 9.95 4.87
N GLN A 433 -29.63 9.69 5.79
CA GLN A 433 -30.94 9.12 5.47
C GLN A 433 -32.06 10.10 5.77
N ARG A 434 -33.01 10.18 4.86
CA ARG A 434 -34.24 10.95 5.01
C ARG A 434 -35.38 10.22 4.31
N ARG A 435 -36.52 10.06 5.03
CA ARG A 435 -37.75 9.40 4.51
C ARG A 435 -37.47 8.02 3.91
N GLY A 436 -36.64 7.25 4.60
CA GLY A 436 -36.26 5.89 4.18
C GLY A 436 -35.29 5.85 2.99
N VAL A 437 -34.80 6.99 2.50
CA VAL A 437 -33.88 7.06 1.35
C VAL A 437 -32.51 7.55 1.80
N VAL A 438 -31.47 6.78 1.45
CA VAL A 438 -30.08 7.21 1.65
C VAL A 438 -29.68 8.16 0.54
N VAL A 439 -29.28 9.36 0.90
CA VAL A 439 -28.77 10.40 -0.01
C VAL A 439 -27.24 10.48 0.12
N THR A 440 -26.55 10.60 -1.01
CA THR A 440 -25.09 10.73 -1.05
C THR A 440 -24.74 12.04 -1.72
N ALA A 441 -24.08 12.94 -1.00
CA ALA A 441 -23.54 14.19 -1.53
C ALA A 441 -22.01 14.10 -1.64
N ALA A 442 -21.46 14.39 -2.82
CA ALA A 442 -20.05 14.28 -3.08
C ALA A 442 -19.39 15.65 -3.25
N PHE A 443 -18.19 15.82 -2.68
CA PHE A 443 -17.39 17.04 -2.74
C PHE A 443 -15.94 16.72 -3.08
N VAL A 444 -15.23 17.70 -3.66
CA VAL A 444 -13.79 17.62 -3.87
C VAL A 444 -13.12 18.76 -3.15
N VAL A 445 -12.22 18.43 -2.23
CA VAL A 445 -11.52 19.41 -1.38
C VAL A 445 -10.01 19.31 -1.55
N SER A 446 -9.32 20.41 -1.23
CA SER A 446 -7.85 20.45 -1.21
C SER A 446 -7.34 20.47 0.22
N VAL A 447 -6.40 19.60 0.53
CA VAL A 447 -5.67 19.55 1.79
C VAL A 447 -4.28 20.12 1.57
N GLN A 448 -3.94 21.17 2.30
CA GLN A 448 -2.65 21.85 2.22
C GLN A 448 -1.56 21.08 2.97
N ALA A 449 -0.30 21.33 2.64
CA ALA A 449 0.81 20.88 3.46
C ALA A 449 0.71 21.45 4.91
N PRO A 450 1.36 20.80 5.89
CA PRO A 450 1.29 21.19 7.30
C PRO A 450 1.58 22.66 7.60
#